data_edc34a167dda57c943c626f1200b9368
#
_entry.id   edc34a167dda57c943c626f1200b9368
#
_cell.length_a   1.000
_cell.length_b   1.000
_cell.length_c   1.000
_cell.angle_alpha   90.00
_cell.angle_beta   90.00
_cell.angle_gamma   90.00
#
_symmetry.space_group_name_H-M   'P 1'
#
loop_
_entity.id
_entity.type
_entity.pdbx_description
1 polymer ?
#
loop_
_entity_poly.entity_id
_entity_poly.type
_entity_poly.pdbx_seq_one_letter_code
_entity_poly.pdbx_strand_id
1 'polypeptide(L)' 'MRAALKRVRALQGWSQTDVAKQLGITVQAYSMIETGKRDPSYPVLVALEDVFHTSHRELLREEWH' A
#
# COMPACT_ATOMS: atom_id res chain seq x y z
N MET A 1 -3.96 7.35 8.57
CA MET A 1 -3.78 5.94 8.16
C MET A 1 -4.51 5.66 6.85
N ARG A 2 -3.91 4.89 6.00
CA ARG A 2 -4.52 4.51 4.72
C ARG A 2 -5.26 3.18 4.89
N ALA A 3 -6.43 3.25 5.49
CA ALA A 3 -7.22 2.08 5.83
C ALA A 3 -7.63 1.24 4.62
N ALA A 4 -7.87 1.88 3.47
CA ALA A 4 -8.21 1.17 2.25
C ALA A 4 -7.06 0.27 1.79
N LEU A 5 -5.83 0.74 1.86
CA LEU A 5 -4.66 -0.04 1.50
C LEU A 5 -4.50 -1.25 2.42
N LYS A 6 -4.62 -1.03 3.72
CA LYS A 6 -4.56 -2.10 4.71
C LYS A 6 -5.65 -3.13 4.48
N ARG A 7 -6.86 -2.68 4.20
CA ARG A 7 -8.02 -3.55 3.97
C ARG A 7 -7.83 -4.44 2.74
N VAL A 8 -7.39 -3.85 1.63
CA VAL A 8 -7.17 -4.62 0.39
C VAL A 8 -6.06 -5.66 0.60
N ARG A 9 -5.00 -5.29 1.29
CA ARG A 9 -3.92 -6.22 1.63
C ARG A 9 -4.45 -7.39 2.46
N ALA A 10 -5.22 -7.09 3.50
CA ALA A 10 -5.77 -8.10 4.40
C ALA A 10 -6.72 -9.05 3.66
N LEU A 11 -7.51 -8.55 2.72
CA LEU A 11 -8.41 -9.37 1.92
C LEU A 11 -7.67 -10.38 1.06
N GLN A 12 -6.44 -10.07 0.66
CA GLN A 12 -5.60 -11.01 -0.09
C GLN A 12 -4.91 -12.03 0.80
N GLY A 13 -4.98 -11.85 2.13
CA GLY A 13 -4.28 -12.71 3.06
C GLY A 13 -2.77 -12.43 3.11
N TRP A 14 -2.34 -11.25 2.68
CA TRP A 14 -0.92 -10.90 2.61
C TRP A 14 -0.48 -10.13 3.84
N SER A 15 0.76 -10.42 4.29
CA SER A 15 1.43 -9.62 5.31
C SER A 15 2.04 -8.37 4.66
N GLN A 16 2.48 -7.42 5.50
CA GLN A 16 3.23 -6.26 5.00
C GLN A 16 4.51 -6.70 4.29
N THR A 17 5.15 -7.74 4.81
CA THR A 17 6.36 -8.31 4.18
C THR A 17 6.06 -8.83 2.78
N ASP A 18 4.94 -9.54 2.62
CA ASP A 18 4.55 -10.09 1.31
C ASP A 18 4.39 -8.97 0.28
N VAL A 19 3.69 -7.90 0.65
CA VAL A 19 3.45 -6.79 -0.27
C VAL A 19 4.75 -6.02 -0.55
N ALA A 20 5.56 -5.80 0.47
CA ALA A 20 6.85 -5.12 0.29
C ALA A 20 7.72 -5.86 -0.72
N LYS A 21 7.75 -7.19 -0.66
CA LYS A 21 8.49 -8.01 -1.63
C LYS A 21 7.96 -7.82 -3.05
N GLN A 22 6.65 -7.81 -3.22
CA GLN A 22 6.04 -7.64 -4.53
C GLN A 22 6.33 -6.25 -5.10
N LEU A 23 6.45 -5.24 -4.24
CA LEU A 23 6.77 -3.88 -4.65
C LEU A 23 8.26 -3.62 -4.82
N GLY A 24 9.11 -4.55 -4.36
CA GLY A 24 10.56 -4.38 -4.41
C GLY A 24 11.09 -3.34 -3.42
N ILE A 25 10.43 -3.18 -2.28
CA ILE A 25 10.83 -2.22 -1.24
C ILE A 25 10.96 -2.92 0.10
N THR A 26 11.50 -2.22 1.10
CA THR A 26 11.60 -2.78 2.44
C THR A 26 10.25 -2.80 3.13
N VAL A 27 10.08 -3.70 4.11
CA VAL A 27 8.84 -3.75 4.89
C VAL A 27 8.64 -2.45 5.68
N GLN A 28 9.72 -1.82 6.14
CA GLN A 28 9.63 -0.54 6.84
C GLN A 28 9.09 0.56 5.93
N ALA A 29 9.60 0.63 4.70
CA ALA A 29 9.12 1.59 3.72
C ALA A 29 7.64 1.36 3.42
N TYR A 30 7.24 0.12 3.23
CA TYR A 30 5.85 -0.20 2.97
C TYR A 30 4.95 0.18 4.16
N SER A 31 5.40 -0.15 5.39
CA SER A 31 4.65 0.18 6.61
C SER A 31 4.40 1.69 6.72
N MET A 32 5.40 2.51 6.38
CA MET A 32 5.25 3.96 6.40
C MET A 32 4.24 4.44 5.37
N ILE A 33 4.18 3.79 4.22
CA ILE A 33 3.18 4.11 3.20
C ILE A 33 1.78 3.75 3.71
N GLU A 34 1.61 2.59 4.31
CA GLU A 34 0.32 2.13 4.82
C GLU A 34 -0.20 3.02 5.96
N THR A 35 0.69 3.50 6.83
CA THR A 35 0.31 4.39 7.93
C THR A 35 0.14 5.85 7.51
N GLY A 36 0.53 6.20 6.29
CA GLY A 36 0.40 7.57 5.78
C GLY A 36 1.58 8.47 6.15
N LYS A 37 2.63 7.94 6.77
CA LYS A 37 3.81 8.72 7.14
C LYS A 37 4.68 9.07 5.94
N ARG A 38 4.53 8.35 4.85
CA ARG A 38 5.33 8.50 3.65
C ARG A 38 4.47 8.25 2.42
N ASP A 39 4.66 9.08 1.40
CA ASP A 39 4.00 8.86 0.12
C ASP A 39 4.88 7.95 -0.75
N PRO A 40 4.26 7.05 -1.53
CA PRO A 40 5.03 6.20 -2.43
C PRO A 40 5.62 7.02 -3.58
N SER A 41 6.79 6.60 -4.06
CA SER A 41 7.36 7.14 -5.30
C SER A 41 6.47 6.71 -6.48
N TYR A 42 6.63 7.36 -7.63
CA TYR A 42 5.84 7.02 -8.81
C TYR A 42 5.96 5.54 -9.20
N PRO A 43 7.17 4.94 -9.27
CA PRO A 43 7.29 3.52 -9.59
C PRO A 43 6.55 2.62 -8.59
N VAL A 44 6.60 2.95 -7.29
CA VAL A 44 5.89 2.18 -6.27
C VAL A 44 4.39 2.34 -6.42
N LEU A 45 3.94 3.53 -6.78
CA LEU A 45 2.53 3.81 -7.02
C LEU A 45 1.98 2.92 -8.15
N VAL A 46 2.70 2.84 -9.26
CA VAL A 46 2.33 1.99 -10.39
C VAL A 46 2.30 0.52 -9.97
N ALA A 47 3.32 0.08 -9.21
CA ALA A 47 3.39 -1.29 -8.73
C ALA A 47 2.23 -1.63 -7.79
N LEU A 48 1.82 -0.69 -6.93
CA LEU A 48 0.66 -0.88 -6.06
C LEU A 48 -0.62 -1.10 -6.87
N GLU A 49 -0.84 -0.32 -7.90
CA GLU A 49 -2.00 -0.47 -8.77
C GLU A 49 -2.00 -1.83 -9.48
N ASP A 50 -0.83 -2.26 -9.93
CA ASP A 50 -0.68 -3.58 -10.58
C ASP A 50 -0.93 -4.73 -9.61
N VAL A 51 -0.40 -4.64 -8.40
CA VAL A 51 -0.52 -5.71 -7.40
C VAL A 51 -1.97 -5.87 -6.93
N PHE A 52 -2.66 -4.77 -6.69
CA PHE A 52 -4.01 -4.80 -6.12
C PHE A 52 -5.11 -4.62 -7.16
N HIS A 53 -4.77 -4.33 -8.41
CA HIS A 53 -5.75 -4.07 -9.49
C HIS A 53 -6.76 -2.98 -9.08
N THR A 54 -6.29 -1.97 -8.37
CA THR A 54 -7.11 -0.90 -7.82
C THR A 54 -6.37 0.42 -8.00
N SER A 55 -7.10 1.49 -8.34
CA SER A 55 -6.45 2.78 -8.54
C SER A 55 -5.82 3.29 -7.26
N HIS A 56 -4.73 4.05 -7.39
CA HIS A 56 -4.02 4.61 -6.25
C HIS A 56 -4.90 5.59 -5.46
N ARG A 57 -5.89 6.21 -6.11
CA ARG A 57 -6.85 7.08 -5.41
C ARG A 57 -7.59 6.34 -4.32
N GLU A 58 -8.01 5.12 -4.61
CA GLU A 58 -8.71 4.29 -3.64
C GLU A 58 -7.75 3.74 -2.59
N LEU A 59 -6.59 3.25 -3.02
CA LEU A 59 -5.62 2.62 -2.12
C LEU A 59 -5.05 3.60 -1.10
N LEU A 60 -4.78 4.84 -1.52
CA LEU A 60 -4.08 5.82 -0.69
C LEU A 60 -5.01 6.83 -0.04
N ARG A 61 -6.31 6.63 -0.14
CA ARG A 61 -7.27 7.55 0.46
C ARG A 61 -7.09 7.59 1.97
N GLU A 62 -6.94 8.81 2.50
CA GLU A 62 -6.92 9.03 3.94
C GLU A 62 -8.35 9.01 4.47
N GLU A 63 -8.53 8.35 5.61
CA GLU A 63 -9.83 8.32 6.25
C GLU A 63 -9.85 9.33 7.39
N TRP A 64 -10.85 10.19 7.39
CA TRP A 64 -11.05 11.25 8.37
C TRP A 64 -12.26 10.93 9.23
N HIS A 65 -12.14 11.19 10.53
CA HIS A 65 -13.23 10.98 11.49
C HIS A 65 -13.36 12.18 12.40
#